data_3cab26c0e6d1eabf984e5c8be8b10668
#
_entry.id   3cab26c0e6d1eabf984e5c8be8b10668
#
_cell.length_a   1.000
_cell.length_b   1.000
_cell.length_c   1.000
_cell.angle_alpha   90.00
_cell.angle_beta   90.00
_cell.angle_gamma   90.00
#
_symmetry.space_group_name_H-M   'P 1'
#
loop_
_entity.id
_entity.type
_entity.pdbx_description
1 polymer ?
#
loop_
_entity_poly.entity_id
_entity_poly.type
_entity_poly.pdbx_seq_one_letter_code
_entity_poly.pdbx_strand_id
1 'polypeptide(L)'
;MSVVLCATRGGEASIQTQKRAIEVARERGEKLIFIFVADTRFLEHYTAPRVPAMEEEIVKMGEFLLLMAKERAEKAGVESEFTVRTGQFKASLIEAAKEYEASVVVLGRPADNNITTIEYLENQLGPAIREEAGVETMVV
;
A
#
# COMPACT_ATOMS: atom_id res chain seq x y z
N MET A 1 14.99 -9.91 9.63
CA MET A 1 13.68 -10.57 9.43
C MET A 1 12.90 -9.84 8.36
N SER A 2 12.24 -10.61 7.51
CA SER A 2 11.46 -10.04 6.42
C SER A 2 10.06 -9.64 6.89
N VAL A 3 9.40 -8.77 6.12
CA VAL A 3 8.03 -8.34 6.39
C VAL A 3 7.16 -8.54 5.16
N VAL A 4 5.86 -8.60 5.37
CA VAL A 4 4.87 -8.54 4.29
C VAL A 4 4.44 -7.07 4.17
N LEU A 5 4.52 -6.51 2.98
CA LEU A 5 4.10 -5.13 2.73
C LEU A 5 2.76 -5.16 1.99
N CYS A 6 1.76 -4.49 2.53
CA CYS A 6 0.42 -4.43 1.95
C CYS A 6 0.06 -3.00 1.57
N ALA A 7 -0.10 -2.75 0.29
CA ALA A 7 -0.57 -1.46 -0.19
C ALA A 7 -2.10 -1.44 -0.13
N THR A 8 -2.66 -0.45 0.54
CA THR A 8 -4.11 -0.33 0.71
C THR A 8 -4.56 1.09 0.45
N ARG A 9 -5.77 1.24 -0.08
CA ARG A 9 -6.35 2.55 -0.45
C ARG A 9 -7.60 2.91 0.34
N GLY A 10 -8.15 1.98 1.11
CA GLY A 10 -9.44 2.16 1.74
C GLY A 10 -10.60 1.65 0.88
N GLY A 11 -11.79 1.60 1.42
CA GLY A 11 -12.98 1.03 0.78
C GLY A 11 -13.10 -0.47 1.00
N GLU A 12 -14.24 -1.04 0.60
CA GLU A 12 -14.54 -2.46 0.84
C GLU A 12 -13.57 -3.42 0.16
N ALA A 13 -13.15 -3.09 -1.07
CA ALA A 13 -12.20 -3.92 -1.80
C ALA A 13 -10.85 -4.02 -1.07
N SER A 14 -10.44 -2.93 -0.42
CA SER A 14 -9.20 -2.91 0.36
C SER A 14 -9.27 -3.82 1.58
N ILE A 15 -10.45 -4.03 2.15
CA ILE A 15 -10.62 -4.92 3.29
C ILE A 15 -10.25 -6.35 2.92
N GLN A 16 -10.65 -6.81 1.73
CA GLN A 16 -10.29 -8.14 1.24
C GLN A 16 -8.78 -8.26 1.04
N THR A 17 -8.15 -7.24 0.49
CA THR A 17 -6.70 -7.20 0.33
C THR A 17 -5.99 -7.28 1.68
N GLN A 18 -6.47 -6.52 2.66
CA GLN A 18 -5.93 -6.54 4.01
C GLN A 18 -6.06 -7.92 4.66
N LYS A 19 -7.22 -8.55 4.52
CA LYS A 19 -7.45 -9.89 5.07
C LYS A 19 -6.47 -10.91 4.47
N ARG A 20 -6.27 -10.85 3.15
CA ARG A 20 -5.33 -11.75 2.48
C ARG A 20 -3.89 -11.49 2.93
N ALA A 21 -3.50 -10.23 3.08
CA ALA A 21 -2.18 -9.88 3.59
C ALA A 21 -1.96 -10.39 5.01
N ILE A 22 -2.98 -10.31 5.85
CA ILE A 22 -2.95 -10.83 7.22
C ILE A 22 -2.72 -12.35 7.21
N GLU A 23 -3.43 -13.08 6.35
CA GLU A 23 -3.25 -14.53 6.20
C GLU A 23 -1.82 -14.86 5.76
N VAL A 24 -1.30 -14.15 4.77
CA VAL A 24 0.05 -14.36 4.25
C VAL A 24 1.09 -14.12 5.34
N ALA A 25 0.95 -13.03 6.09
CA ALA A 25 1.87 -12.71 7.18
C ALA A 25 1.82 -13.77 8.27
N ARG A 26 0.63 -14.26 8.60
CA ARG A 26 0.46 -15.32 9.59
C ARG A 26 1.12 -16.62 9.13
N GLU A 27 0.88 -17.03 7.89
CA GLU A 27 1.46 -18.23 7.31
C GLU A 27 2.97 -18.18 7.28
N ARG A 28 3.53 -17.00 7.03
CA ARG A 28 4.98 -16.82 6.95
C ARG A 28 5.63 -16.55 8.30
N GLY A 29 4.83 -16.28 9.33
CA GLY A 29 5.36 -15.86 10.62
C GLY A 29 6.10 -14.53 10.54
N GLU A 30 5.67 -13.63 9.65
CA GLU A 30 6.30 -12.35 9.42
C GLU A 30 5.43 -11.20 9.90
N LYS A 31 6.07 -10.07 10.19
CA LYS A 31 5.39 -8.82 10.52
C LYS A 31 4.73 -8.25 9.27
N LEU A 32 3.61 -7.58 9.46
CA LEU A 32 2.86 -6.95 8.37
C LEU A 32 3.00 -5.44 8.46
N ILE A 33 3.30 -4.82 7.32
CA ILE A 33 3.34 -3.36 7.22
C ILE A 33 2.33 -2.92 6.18
N PHE A 34 1.38 -2.07 6.60
CA PHE A 34 0.43 -1.45 5.70
C PHE A 34 0.98 -0.13 5.19
N ILE A 35 0.86 0.12 3.90
CA ILE A 35 1.29 1.37 3.30
C ILE A 35 0.16 2.01 2.51
N PHE A 36 -0.01 3.31 2.73
CA PHE A 36 -0.90 4.16 1.95
C PHE A 36 -0.02 5.20 1.26
N VAL A 37 -0.09 5.26 -0.06
CA VAL A 37 0.65 6.25 -0.83
C VAL A 37 -0.34 7.31 -1.33
N ALA A 38 -0.16 8.52 -0.82
CA ALA A 38 -0.94 9.68 -1.24
C ALA A 38 -0.26 10.31 -2.45
N ASP A 39 -0.76 10.00 -3.65
CA ASP A 39 -0.26 10.61 -4.87
C ASP A 39 -1.04 11.89 -5.12
N THR A 40 -0.44 13.00 -4.73
CA THR A 40 -1.06 14.32 -4.79
C THR A 40 -0.68 15.12 -6.03
N ARG A 41 -0.09 14.48 -7.05
CA ARG A 41 0.34 15.16 -8.27
C ARG A 41 -0.80 15.85 -9.00
N PHE A 42 -2.02 15.34 -8.87
CA PHE A 42 -3.18 15.99 -9.45
C PHE A 42 -3.42 17.41 -8.90
N LEU A 43 -2.88 17.72 -7.71
CA LEU A 43 -2.99 19.05 -7.10
C LEU A 43 -1.99 20.05 -7.68
N GLU A 44 -0.99 19.60 -8.45
CA GLU A 44 0.00 20.48 -9.06
C GLU A 44 -0.62 21.46 -10.07
N HIS A 45 -1.78 21.11 -10.61
CA HIS A 45 -2.51 21.96 -11.54
C HIS A 45 -3.32 23.08 -10.86
N TYR A 46 -3.38 23.05 -9.53
CA TYR A 46 -4.13 24.01 -8.74
C TYR A 46 -3.17 24.95 -8.01
N THR A 47 -3.43 26.26 -8.10
CA THR A 47 -2.62 27.27 -7.41
C THR A 47 -3.34 27.86 -6.20
N ALA A 48 -4.43 27.23 -5.77
CA ALA A 48 -5.23 27.72 -4.65
C ALA A 48 -4.46 27.60 -3.33
N PRO A 49 -4.62 28.57 -2.40
CA PRO A 49 -3.98 28.48 -1.09
C PRO A 49 -4.37 27.28 -0.26
N ARG A 50 -5.46 26.59 -0.64
CA ARG A 50 -5.96 25.39 0.08
C ARG A 50 -5.26 24.09 -0.29
N VAL A 51 -4.39 24.10 -1.33
CA VAL A 51 -3.73 22.88 -1.78
C VAL A 51 -2.94 22.20 -0.66
N PRO A 52 -2.10 22.88 0.14
CA PRO A 52 -1.40 22.21 1.24
C PRO A 52 -2.34 21.62 2.29
N ALA A 53 -3.47 22.29 2.56
CA ALA A 53 -4.47 21.76 3.50
C ALA A 53 -5.14 20.49 2.96
N MET A 54 -5.38 20.43 1.65
CA MET A 54 -5.95 19.25 0.99
C MET A 54 -4.99 18.07 1.07
N GLU A 55 -3.71 18.29 0.83
CA GLU A 55 -2.69 17.24 0.97
C GLU A 55 -2.66 16.70 2.39
N GLU A 56 -2.69 17.58 3.39
CA GLU A 56 -2.70 17.21 4.79
C GLU A 56 -3.93 16.37 5.15
N GLU A 57 -5.09 16.72 4.62
CA GLU A 57 -6.31 15.95 4.85
C GLU A 57 -6.25 14.55 4.23
N ILE A 58 -5.68 14.44 3.03
CA ILE A 58 -5.50 13.13 2.38
C ILE A 58 -4.58 12.25 3.22
N VAL A 59 -3.50 12.80 3.74
CA VAL A 59 -2.56 12.08 4.61
C VAL A 59 -3.27 11.62 5.89
N LYS A 60 -4.04 12.49 6.52
CA LYS A 60 -4.79 12.14 7.74
C LYS A 60 -5.83 11.06 7.48
N MET A 61 -6.51 11.12 6.35
CA MET A 61 -7.44 10.06 5.95
C MET A 61 -6.72 8.72 5.79
N GLY A 62 -5.55 8.74 5.15
CA GLY A 62 -4.72 7.56 4.99
C GLY A 62 -4.31 6.98 6.34
N GLU A 63 -3.88 7.81 7.27
CA GLU A 63 -3.52 7.37 8.62
C GLU A 63 -4.68 6.68 9.32
N PHE A 64 -5.87 7.26 9.22
CA PHE A 64 -7.08 6.67 9.81
C PHE A 64 -7.40 5.30 9.22
N LEU A 65 -7.35 5.18 7.90
CA LEU A 65 -7.61 3.92 7.20
C LEU A 65 -6.59 2.84 7.60
N LEU A 66 -5.34 3.23 7.72
CA LEU A 66 -4.26 2.30 8.10
C LEU A 66 -4.36 1.88 9.56
N LEU A 67 -4.81 2.78 10.43
CA LEU A 67 -5.05 2.44 11.83
C LEU A 67 -6.12 1.36 11.94
N MET A 68 -7.18 1.45 11.15
CA MET A 68 -8.22 0.43 11.10
C MET A 68 -7.68 -0.91 10.59
N ALA A 69 -6.80 -0.87 9.58
CA ALA A 69 -6.15 -2.07 9.06
C ALA A 69 -5.27 -2.73 10.13
N LYS A 70 -4.51 -1.92 10.85
CA LYS A 70 -3.66 -2.39 11.95
C LYS A 70 -4.49 -3.08 13.03
N GLU A 71 -5.63 -2.52 13.39
CA GLU A 71 -6.53 -3.13 14.37
C GLU A 71 -7.01 -4.50 13.91
N ARG A 72 -7.34 -4.65 12.62
CA ARG A 72 -7.74 -5.95 12.06
C ARG A 72 -6.62 -6.98 12.17
N ALA A 73 -5.40 -6.57 11.89
CA ALA A 73 -4.25 -7.47 11.99
C ALA A 73 -3.99 -7.89 13.44
N GLU A 74 -4.07 -6.96 14.37
CA GLU A 74 -3.88 -7.25 15.79
C GLU A 74 -4.93 -8.23 16.33
N LYS A 75 -6.19 -8.05 15.94
CA LYS A 75 -7.26 -8.98 16.30
C LYS A 75 -7.03 -10.38 15.75
N ALA A 76 -6.33 -10.48 14.64
CA ALA A 76 -5.98 -11.76 14.04
C ALA A 76 -4.66 -12.34 14.57
N GLY A 77 -4.04 -11.68 15.55
CA GLY A 77 -2.80 -12.13 16.16
C GLY A 77 -1.56 -11.86 15.33
N VAL A 78 -1.61 -10.92 14.40
CA VAL A 78 -0.49 -10.56 13.54
C VAL A 78 0.07 -9.21 13.97
N GLU A 79 1.37 -9.17 14.24
CA GLU A 79 2.07 -7.92 14.55
C GLU A 79 2.10 -7.05 13.29
N SER A 80 1.70 -5.79 13.43
CA SER A 80 1.65 -4.88 12.28
C SER A 80 2.04 -3.46 12.63
N GLU A 81 2.44 -2.74 11.60
CA GLU A 81 2.69 -1.30 11.64
C GLU A 81 2.11 -0.70 10.37
N PHE A 82 2.11 0.62 10.27
CA PHE A 82 1.69 1.28 9.04
C PHE A 82 2.55 2.49 8.75
N THR A 83 2.57 2.89 7.48
CA THR A 83 3.26 4.09 7.02
C THR A 83 2.45 4.79 5.94
N VAL A 84 2.41 6.10 6.00
CA VAL A 84 1.80 6.94 4.96
C VAL A 84 2.93 7.64 4.23
N ARG A 85 2.91 7.55 2.90
CA ARG A 85 3.90 8.18 2.03
C ARG A 85 3.21 9.10 1.04
N THR A 86 3.87 10.18 0.66
CA THR A 86 3.40 11.08 -0.38
C THR A 86 4.33 11.00 -1.57
N GLY A 87 3.78 11.06 -2.78
CA GLY A 87 4.54 10.99 -4.02
C GLY A 87 3.97 10.00 -5.01
N GLN A 88 4.80 9.53 -5.94
CA GLN A 88 4.41 8.52 -6.92
C GLN A 88 4.24 7.16 -6.27
N PHE A 89 3.15 6.50 -6.61
CA PHE A 89 2.82 5.18 -6.06
C PHE A 89 3.93 4.16 -6.29
N LYS A 90 4.35 4.01 -7.54
CA LYS A 90 5.40 3.04 -7.91
C LYS A 90 6.70 3.29 -7.18
N ALA A 91 7.21 4.51 -7.22
CA ALA A 91 8.47 4.87 -6.59
C ALA A 91 8.43 4.71 -5.07
N SER A 92 7.33 5.15 -4.45
CA SER A 92 7.15 5.05 -3.00
C SER A 92 7.06 3.60 -2.53
N LEU A 93 6.39 2.77 -3.32
CA LEU A 93 6.22 1.35 -3.00
C LEU A 93 7.55 0.60 -3.10
N ILE A 94 8.34 0.87 -4.15
CA ILE A 94 9.66 0.27 -4.32
C ILE A 94 10.59 0.67 -3.18
N GLU A 95 10.59 1.96 -2.83
CA GLU A 95 11.40 2.47 -1.73
C GLU A 95 11.03 1.81 -0.40
N ALA A 96 9.74 1.68 -0.12
CA ALA A 96 9.27 1.02 1.10
C ALA A 96 9.64 -0.47 1.11
N ALA A 97 9.52 -1.15 -0.03
CA ALA A 97 9.89 -2.57 -0.13
C ALA A 97 11.36 -2.80 0.20
N LYS A 98 12.23 -1.89 -0.22
CA LYS A 98 13.65 -1.94 0.12
C LYS A 98 13.90 -1.61 1.59
N GLU A 99 13.30 -0.52 2.06
CA GLU A 99 13.50 -0.03 3.42
C GLU A 99 13.10 -1.06 4.48
N TYR A 100 11.97 -1.70 4.27
CA TYR A 100 11.45 -2.69 5.22
C TYR A 100 11.93 -4.11 4.95
N GLU A 101 12.70 -4.31 3.91
CA GLU A 101 13.15 -5.65 3.49
C GLU A 101 11.98 -6.60 3.29
N ALA A 102 11.01 -6.16 2.49
CA ALA A 102 9.80 -6.93 2.26
C ALA A 102 10.09 -8.26 1.57
N SER A 103 9.40 -9.31 1.99
CA SER A 103 9.46 -10.63 1.33
C SER A 103 8.44 -10.71 0.20
N VAL A 104 7.35 -9.96 0.31
CA VAL A 104 6.30 -9.89 -0.71
C VAL A 104 5.55 -8.58 -0.56
N VAL A 105 5.08 -8.04 -1.67
CA VAL A 105 4.19 -6.89 -1.71
C VAL A 105 2.80 -7.35 -2.13
N VAL A 106 1.81 -7.17 -1.27
CA VAL A 106 0.43 -7.54 -1.55
C VAL A 106 -0.31 -6.32 -2.09
N LEU A 107 -0.91 -6.49 -3.26
CA LEU A 107 -1.63 -5.43 -3.97
C LEU A 107 -3.09 -5.84 -4.16
N GLY A 108 -3.99 -4.88 -3.99
CA GLY A 108 -5.40 -5.11 -4.26
C GLY A 108 -5.71 -5.06 -5.74
N ARG A 109 -6.66 -5.89 -6.17
CA ARG A 109 -7.14 -5.89 -7.55
C ARG A 109 -7.88 -4.58 -7.82
N PRO A 110 -7.53 -3.84 -8.88
CA PRO A 110 -8.19 -2.57 -9.18
C PRO A 110 -9.63 -2.77 -9.67
N ALA A 111 -10.47 -1.76 -9.43
CA ALA A 111 -11.83 -1.73 -9.98
C ALA A 111 -11.77 -1.50 -11.50
N ASP A 112 -12.79 -2.01 -12.21
CA ASP A 112 -12.83 -1.98 -13.68
C ASP A 112 -12.71 -0.59 -14.29
N ASN A 113 -13.15 0.44 -13.58
CA ASN A 113 -13.13 1.82 -14.07
C ASN A 113 -11.94 2.63 -13.53
N ASN A 114 -10.93 1.96 -13.00
CA ASN A 114 -9.77 2.63 -12.44
C ASN A 114 -8.66 2.81 -13.48
N ILE A 115 -7.86 3.88 -13.31
CA ILE A 115 -6.69 4.15 -14.15
C ILE A 115 -5.66 3.04 -13.99
N THR A 116 -5.52 2.52 -12.75
CA THR A 116 -4.66 1.37 -12.47
C THR A 116 -5.38 0.10 -12.87
N THR A 117 -4.81 -0.67 -13.77
CA THR A 117 -5.38 -1.91 -14.27
C THR A 117 -4.59 -3.13 -13.77
N ILE A 118 -5.20 -4.32 -13.88
CA ILE A 118 -4.50 -5.57 -13.58
C ILE A 118 -3.27 -5.72 -14.48
N GLU A 119 -3.40 -5.35 -15.75
CA GLU A 119 -2.28 -5.37 -16.70
C GLU A 119 -1.12 -4.51 -16.21
N TYR A 120 -1.41 -3.32 -15.72
CA TYR A 120 -0.37 -2.44 -15.16
C TYR A 120 0.32 -3.10 -13.98
N LEU A 121 -0.43 -3.70 -13.07
CA LEU A 121 0.14 -4.35 -11.89
C LEU A 121 1.01 -5.55 -12.27
N GLU A 122 0.57 -6.36 -13.20
CA GLU A 122 1.29 -7.58 -13.59
C GLU A 122 2.46 -7.31 -14.54
N ASN A 123 2.30 -6.38 -15.48
CA ASN A 123 3.27 -6.17 -16.55
C ASN A 123 4.23 -5.01 -16.31
N GLN A 124 3.91 -4.08 -15.44
CA GLN A 124 4.75 -2.91 -15.17
C GLN A 124 5.16 -2.78 -13.72
N LEU A 125 4.21 -2.71 -12.80
CA LEU A 125 4.51 -2.50 -11.39
C LEU A 125 5.20 -3.70 -10.76
N GLY A 126 4.66 -4.89 -10.95
CA GLY A 126 5.24 -6.13 -10.41
C GLY A 126 6.67 -6.36 -10.88
N PRO A 127 6.92 -6.34 -12.21
CA PRO A 127 8.28 -6.48 -12.73
C PRO A 127 9.25 -5.41 -12.22
N ALA A 128 8.79 -4.15 -12.09
CA ALA A 128 9.62 -3.07 -11.57
C ALA A 128 10.02 -3.30 -10.11
N ILE A 129 9.09 -3.75 -9.29
CA ILE A 129 9.37 -4.06 -7.88
C ILE A 129 10.35 -5.23 -7.79
N ARG A 130 10.18 -6.26 -8.62
CA ARG A 130 11.09 -7.40 -8.66
C ARG A 130 12.49 -6.98 -9.09
N GLU A 131 12.58 -6.19 -10.14
CA GLU A 131 13.88 -5.77 -10.70
C GLU A 131 14.62 -4.81 -9.77
N GLU A 132 13.94 -3.82 -9.23
CA GLU A 132 14.57 -2.77 -8.43
C GLU A 132 14.68 -3.11 -6.94
N ALA A 133 13.75 -3.85 -6.38
CA ALA A 133 13.76 -4.21 -4.96
C ALA A 133 14.02 -5.70 -4.70
N GLY A 134 13.97 -6.53 -5.72
CA GLY A 134 14.16 -7.98 -5.58
C GLY A 134 13.00 -8.67 -4.84
N VAL A 135 11.81 -8.10 -4.90
CA VAL A 135 10.65 -8.56 -4.14
C VAL A 135 9.52 -8.96 -5.09
N GLU A 136 8.85 -10.06 -4.76
CA GLU A 136 7.70 -10.52 -5.52
C GLU A 136 6.43 -9.77 -5.11
N THR A 137 5.46 -9.75 -6.02
CA THR A 137 4.16 -9.14 -5.78
C THR A 137 3.05 -10.19 -5.82
N MET A 138 2.01 -9.95 -5.06
CA MET A 138 0.81 -10.80 -5.03
C MET A 138 -0.39 -9.87 -5.23
N VAL A 139 -1.13 -10.08 -6.31
CA VAL A 139 -2.36 -9.34 -6.59
C VAL A 139 -3.55 -10.17 -6.11
N VAL A 140 -4.36 -9.57 -5.29
CA VAL A 140 -5.46 -10.28 -4.61
C VAL A 140 -6.82 -9.84 -5.13
#